data_627e372a111af435dd4fd495268b54fb
#
_entry.id   627e372a111af435dd4fd495268b54fb
#
_cell.length_a   1.000
_cell.length_b   1.000
_cell.length_c   1.000
_cell.angle_alpha   90.00
_cell.angle_beta   90.00
_cell.angle_gamma   90.00
#
_symmetry.space_group_name_H-M   'P 1'
#
loop_
_entity.id
_entity.type
_entity.pdbx_description
1 polymer ?
#
loop_
_entity_poly.entity_id
_entity_poly.type
_entity_poly.pdbx_seq_one_letter_code
_entity_poly.pdbx_strand_id
1 'polypeptide(L)'
;MAHVVVLGAGLGGSIMAYELQQQLRSEDRITVVTRDPTYHFVPSNPWVAVGWRTRSHISADLTPTMQRLGIAFRTVPATRLVPAENRVELADGSALDYDYLVVATGPELAFDEIEGFGPEGHTQSICHVDHAEAAHAAFERFCENPGPIVVGAAQGASCFGPAYEFAFILDAALRRRKIRDRVPMTFVTSEPYIGHLGLDGVGDTKGLLESALRSRHIKWITSARISRVEAGMMHVEEVAEGGATKPHALPFGYAMMLPAFRGVKAVSGIDGLSNPRGFTLVDPHQRNPAFPNIFAVGVCVAIPPMGVTPVPVGVPKTGFMIESMVTATAHNIGALVRGKEPDEVATWNAVCLADFGDRGIAFIAQPQIPPRNVNWSAEGRWVHFAKIAFEKYFLRKVKLGTAEPLYEWAAMKMLGIDKLKAARKG
;
A
#
# COMPACT_ATOMS: atom_id res chain seq x y z
N MET A 1 21.03 15.55 -22.63
CA MET A 1 21.05 14.24 -21.93
C MET A 1 20.62 14.50 -20.50
N ALA A 2 19.48 13.98 -20.11
CA ALA A 2 18.95 14.11 -18.74
C ALA A 2 19.23 12.84 -17.94
N HIS A 3 19.42 12.98 -16.63
CA HIS A 3 19.53 11.87 -15.70
C HIS A 3 18.34 11.85 -14.74
N VAL A 4 17.50 10.82 -14.85
CA VAL A 4 16.36 10.59 -13.96
C VAL A 4 16.72 9.52 -12.93
N VAL A 5 16.65 9.87 -11.64
CA VAL A 5 16.85 8.93 -10.53
C VAL A 5 15.51 8.56 -9.91
N VAL A 6 15.26 7.27 -9.69
CA VAL A 6 14.06 6.73 -9.04
C VAL A 6 14.48 6.08 -7.72
N LEU A 7 13.96 6.56 -6.60
CA LEU A 7 14.22 6.01 -5.27
C LEU A 7 13.15 4.99 -4.88
N GLY A 8 13.53 3.72 -4.85
CA GLY A 8 12.68 2.57 -4.56
C GLY A 8 12.35 1.75 -5.80
N ALA A 9 12.24 0.43 -5.63
CA ALA A 9 11.89 -0.54 -6.67
C ALA A 9 10.66 -1.39 -6.30
N GLY A 10 9.76 -0.83 -5.46
CA GLY A 10 8.43 -1.40 -5.23
C GLY A 10 7.52 -1.21 -6.44
N LEU A 11 6.20 -1.34 -6.25
CA LEU A 11 5.21 -1.19 -7.32
C LEU A 11 5.39 0.12 -8.11
N GLY A 12 5.40 1.25 -7.41
CA GLY A 12 5.55 2.56 -8.05
C GLY A 12 6.87 2.72 -8.79
N GLY A 13 8.00 2.37 -8.14
CA GLY A 13 9.33 2.62 -8.70
C GLY A 13 9.70 1.70 -9.86
N SER A 14 9.32 0.42 -9.82
CA SER A 14 9.57 -0.49 -10.94
C SER A 14 8.77 -0.12 -12.19
N ILE A 15 7.47 0.16 -12.04
CA ILE A 15 6.64 0.59 -13.19
C ILE A 15 7.07 1.97 -13.68
N MET A 16 7.46 2.89 -12.77
CA MET A 16 8.03 4.19 -13.14
C MET A 16 9.24 4.04 -14.06
N ALA A 17 10.18 3.15 -13.72
CA ALA A 17 11.35 2.92 -14.55
C ALA A 17 10.99 2.41 -15.96
N TYR A 18 9.96 1.55 -16.05
CA TYR A 18 9.49 1.01 -17.33
C TYR A 18 8.76 2.07 -18.19
N GLU A 19 7.94 2.92 -17.56
CA GLU A 19 7.28 4.02 -18.28
C GLU A 19 8.26 5.11 -18.71
N LEU A 20 9.22 5.49 -17.86
CA LEU A 20 10.27 6.44 -18.21
C LEU A 20 11.08 5.96 -19.43
N GLN A 21 11.36 4.65 -19.54
CA GLN A 21 12.04 4.08 -20.69
C GLN A 21 11.31 4.33 -22.02
N GLN A 22 9.98 4.48 -21.97
CA GLN A 22 9.17 4.79 -23.16
C GLN A 22 9.03 6.30 -23.42
N GLN A 23 9.19 7.13 -22.38
CA GLN A 23 8.99 8.58 -22.45
C GLN A 23 10.28 9.37 -22.70
N LEU A 24 11.42 8.83 -22.31
CA LEU A 24 12.71 9.48 -22.43
C LEU A 24 13.37 9.18 -23.80
N ARG A 25 14.37 9.98 -24.14
CA ARG A 25 15.18 9.80 -25.36
C ARG A 25 16.27 8.77 -25.12
N SER A 26 16.83 8.21 -26.17
CA SER A 26 17.88 7.18 -26.09
C SER A 26 19.18 7.65 -25.39
N GLU A 27 19.46 8.95 -25.42
CA GLU A 27 20.61 9.53 -24.75
C GLU A 27 20.37 9.86 -23.26
N ASP A 28 19.14 9.83 -22.78
CA ASP A 28 18.81 10.10 -21.39
C ASP A 28 19.03 8.84 -20.53
N ARG A 29 19.32 9.03 -19.26
CA ARG A 29 19.66 7.93 -18.33
C ARG A 29 18.60 7.77 -17.24
N ILE A 30 18.31 6.51 -16.91
CA ILE A 30 17.47 6.15 -15.76
C ILE A 30 18.35 5.35 -14.79
N THR A 31 18.34 5.77 -13.51
CA THR A 31 18.95 5.00 -12.41
C THR A 31 17.89 4.71 -11.37
N VAL A 32 17.68 3.44 -11.06
CA VAL A 32 16.83 3.00 -9.95
C VAL A 32 17.70 2.65 -8.75
N VAL A 33 17.40 3.23 -7.60
CA VAL A 33 18.08 3.00 -6.32
C VAL A 33 17.14 2.22 -5.40
N THR A 34 17.59 1.08 -4.90
CA THR A 34 16.78 0.25 -3.98
C THR A 34 17.67 -0.44 -2.96
N ARG A 35 17.09 -0.84 -1.84
CA ARG A 35 17.75 -1.68 -0.83
C ARG A 35 17.83 -3.15 -1.26
N ASP A 36 16.77 -3.64 -1.90
CA ASP A 36 16.63 -5.04 -2.29
C ASP A 36 16.30 -5.13 -3.80
N PRO A 37 16.98 -5.98 -4.58
CA PRO A 37 16.68 -6.18 -5.99
C PRO A 37 15.38 -6.96 -6.24
N THR A 38 14.78 -7.51 -5.19
CA THR A 38 13.60 -8.38 -5.31
C THR A 38 12.30 -7.58 -5.15
N TYR A 39 11.45 -7.67 -6.15
CA TYR A 39 10.06 -7.23 -6.06
C TYR A 39 9.23 -8.27 -5.33
N HIS A 40 8.43 -7.84 -4.36
CA HIS A 40 7.44 -8.67 -3.67
C HIS A 40 6.03 -8.16 -3.94
N PHE A 41 5.14 -9.07 -4.35
CA PHE A 41 3.74 -8.74 -4.57
C PHE A 41 2.99 -8.71 -3.22
N VAL A 42 3.10 -7.59 -2.52
CA VAL A 42 2.57 -7.36 -1.16
C VAL A 42 1.10 -7.76 -0.98
N PRO A 43 0.18 -7.59 -1.98
CA PRO A 43 -1.21 -8.01 -1.82
C PRO A 43 -1.41 -9.52 -1.58
N SER A 44 -0.38 -10.36 -1.78
CA SER A 44 -0.41 -11.80 -1.48
C SER A 44 0.20 -12.17 -0.12
N ASN A 45 0.71 -11.22 0.65
CA ASN A 45 1.23 -11.47 2.00
C ASN A 45 0.20 -12.12 2.94
N PRO A 46 -1.11 -11.78 2.92
CA PRO A 46 -2.13 -12.51 3.67
C PRO A 46 -2.13 -14.03 3.41
N TRP A 47 -1.90 -14.44 2.15
CA TRP A 47 -1.81 -15.86 1.81
C TRP A 47 -0.50 -16.51 2.29
N VAL A 48 0.61 -15.74 2.30
CA VAL A 48 1.88 -16.23 2.88
C VAL A 48 1.70 -16.49 4.37
N ALA A 49 1.06 -15.57 5.08
CA ALA A 49 0.87 -15.66 6.53
C ALA A 49 0.00 -16.85 7.00
N VAL A 50 -0.75 -17.48 6.09
CA VAL A 50 -1.49 -18.72 6.38
C VAL A 50 -0.95 -19.94 5.62
N GLY A 51 0.20 -19.82 4.93
CA GLY A 51 0.86 -20.91 4.21
C GLY A 51 0.26 -21.26 2.85
N TRP A 52 -0.61 -20.41 2.27
CA TRP A 52 -1.20 -20.65 0.93
C TRP A 52 -0.30 -20.18 -0.21
N ARG A 53 0.72 -19.40 0.11
CA ARG A 53 1.82 -18.99 -0.76
C ARG A 53 3.14 -19.07 0.00
N THR A 54 4.23 -19.10 -0.75
CA THR A 54 5.58 -18.88 -0.23
C THR A 54 6.15 -17.60 -0.81
N ARG A 55 7.22 -17.08 -0.23
CA ARG A 55 7.98 -15.94 -0.77
C ARG A 55 8.28 -16.10 -2.26
N SER A 56 8.75 -17.26 -2.69
CA SER A 56 9.11 -17.53 -4.09
C SER A 56 7.92 -17.40 -5.06
N HIS A 57 6.71 -17.71 -4.62
CA HIS A 57 5.51 -17.58 -5.45
C HIS A 57 5.16 -16.12 -5.75
N ILE A 58 5.46 -15.20 -4.83
CA ILE A 58 5.04 -13.79 -4.88
C ILE A 58 6.18 -12.82 -5.17
N SER A 59 7.35 -13.33 -5.55
CA SER A 59 8.57 -12.52 -5.73
C SER A 59 9.12 -12.61 -7.15
N ALA A 60 9.84 -11.57 -7.55
CA ALA A 60 10.56 -11.50 -8.81
C ALA A 60 11.86 -10.71 -8.64
N ASP A 61 13.00 -11.27 -9.09
CA ASP A 61 14.26 -10.52 -9.24
C ASP A 61 14.11 -9.51 -10.37
N LEU A 62 14.36 -8.24 -10.08
CA LEU A 62 14.29 -7.14 -11.05
C LEU A 62 15.58 -6.98 -11.87
N THR A 63 16.70 -7.52 -11.40
CA THR A 63 18.02 -7.32 -12.01
C THR A 63 18.06 -7.66 -13.49
N PRO A 64 17.56 -8.85 -13.94
CA PRO A 64 17.59 -9.20 -15.36
C PRO A 64 16.73 -8.27 -16.22
N THR A 65 15.59 -7.82 -15.66
CA THR A 65 14.67 -6.91 -16.37
C THR A 65 15.28 -5.52 -16.52
N MET A 66 15.86 -4.96 -15.45
CA MET A 66 16.52 -3.66 -15.50
C MET A 66 17.71 -3.65 -16.47
N GLN A 67 18.55 -4.70 -16.44
CA GLN A 67 19.66 -4.86 -17.37
C GLN A 67 19.21 -4.92 -18.83
N ARG A 68 18.19 -5.72 -19.13
CA ARG A 68 17.63 -5.85 -20.48
C ARG A 68 17.07 -4.54 -21.03
N LEU A 69 16.52 -3.70 -20.15
CA LEU A 69 15.98 -2.39 -20.50
C LEU A 69 17.05 -1.28 -20.51
N GLY A 70 18.31 -1.57 -20.19
CA GLY A 70 19.37 -0.56 -20.13
C GLY A 70 19.23 0.42 -18.97
N ILE A 71 18.47 0.05 -17.93
CA ILE A 71 18.25 0.87 -16.72
C ILE A 71 19.37 0.57 -15.72
N ALA A 72 20.08 1.61 -15.25
CA ALA A 72 21.06 1.46 -14.19
C ALA A 72 20.37 1.08 -12.88
N PHE A 73 20.77 -0.04 -12.26
CA PHE A 73 20.14 -0.60 -11.08
C PHE A 73 21.13 -0.68 -9.93
N ARG A 74 20.91 0.17 -8.91
CA ARG A 74 21.80 0.30 -7.73
C ARG A 74 21.11 -0.30 -6.51
N THR A 75 21.62 -1.45 -6.05
CA THR A 75 21.11 -2.16 -4.88
C THR A 75 21.80 -1.70 -3.58
N VAL A 76 21.82 -0.38 -3.38
CA VAL A 76 22.40 0.30 -2.23
C VAL A 76 21.36 1.28 -1.70
N PRO A 77 21.02 1.25 -0.39
CA PRO A 77 20.01 2.15 0.16
C PRO A 77 20.40 3.62 0.01
N ALA A 78 19.44 4.48 -0.32
CA ALA A 78 19.57 5.92 -0.14
C ALA A 78 19.52 6.26 1.35
N THR A 79 20.45 7.08 1.82
CA THR A 79 20.57 7.51 3.23
C THR A 79 20.08 8.93 3.43
N ARG A 80 20.28 9.80 2.44
CA ARG A 80 19.91 11.20 2.51
C ARG A 80 19.66 11.79 1.13
N LEU A 81 18.62 12.60 1.04
CA LEU A 81 18.37 13.48 -0.10
C LEU A 81 18.83 14.89 0.23
N VAL A 82 19.56 15.51 -0.69
CA VAL A 82 20.04 16.91 -0.62
C VAL A 82 19.45 17.69 -1.82
N PRO A 83 18.19 18.17 -1.71
CA PRO A 83 17.49 18.78 -2.85
C PRO A 83 18.18 20.02 -3.42
N ALA A 84 18.81 20.84 -2.56
CA ALA A 84 19.49 22.05 -2.98
C ALA A 84 20.72 21.78 -3.88
N GLU A 85 21.28 20.57 -3.82
CA GLU A 85 22.41 20.12 -4.64
C GLU A 85 22.00 19.16 -5.76
N ASN A 86 20.71 18.84 -5.88
CA ASN A 86 20.20 17.80 -6.78
C ASN A 86 20.94 16.45 -6.60
N ARG A 87 21.14 16.03 -5.34
CA ARG A 87 21.99 14.89 -4.98
C ARG A 87 21.29 13.94 -4.03
N VAL A 88 21.55 12.64 -4.23
CA VAL A 88 21.17 11.55 -3.32
C VAL A 88 22.43 10.88 -2.78
N GLU A 89 22.57 10.81 -1.47
CA GLU A 89 23.64 10.07 -0.78
C GLU A 89 23.23 8.63 -0.54
N LEU A 90 24.16 7.69 -0.72
CA LEU A 90 23.94 6.27 -0.58
C LEU A 90 24.70 5.69 0.61
N ALA A 91 24.28 4.50 1.08
CA ALA A 91 24.85 3.84 2.27
C ALA A 91 26.30 3.37 2.09
N ASP A 92 26.78 3.23 0.85
CA ASP A 92 28.18 2.89 0.53
C ASP A 92 29.11 4.11 0.47
N GLY A 93 28.61 5.29 0.83
CA GLY A 93 29.35 6.55 0.77
C GLY A 93 29.38 7.21 -0.61
N SER A 94 28.84 6.57 -1.63
CA SER A 94 28.68 7.17 -2.96
C SER A 94 27.48 8.12 -3.00
N ALA A 95 27.43 8.97 -4.03
CA ALA A 95 26.30 9.85 -4.29
C ALA A 95 25.89 9.79 -5.76
N LEU A 96 24.65 10.17 -6.04
CA LEU A 96 24.10 10.31 -7.39
C LEU A 96 23.54 11.71 -7.56
N ASP A 97 24.05 12.42 -8.56
CA ASP A 97 23.45 13.66 -9.03
C ASP A 97 22.32 13.33 -10.02
N TYR A 98 21.28 14.18 -10.04
CA TYR A 98 20.10 14.00 -10.90
C TYR A 98 19.66 15.34 -11.52
N ASP A 99 19.09 15.26 -12.72
CA ASP A 99 18.29 16.35 -13.29
C ASP A 99 16.85 16.28 -12.78
N TYR A 100 16.29 15.06 -12.69
CA TYR A 100 14.97 14.79 -12.14
C TYR A 100 15.03 13.64 -11.15
N LEU A 101 14.26 13.74 -10.07
CA LEU A 101 14.14 12.71 -9.04
C LEU A 101 12.70 12.26 -8.89
N VAL A 102 12.49 10.94 -8.79
CA VAL A 102 11.19 10.37 -8.41
C VAL A 102 11.32 9.64 -7.07
N VAL A 103 10.63 10.14 -6.06
CA VAL A 103 10.51 9.48 -4.76
C VAL A 103 9.41 8.40 -4.86
N ALA A 104 9.81 7.12 -4.82
CA ALA A 104 8.94 5.96 -4.89
C ALA A 104 9.28 4.94 -3.77
N THR A 105 9.76 5.45 -2.63
CA THR A 105 10.31 4.68 -1.51
C THR A 105 9.30 3.83 -0.77
N GLY A 106 8.00 4.10 -0.96
CA GLY A 106 6.97 3.55 -0.09
C GLY A 106 7.02 4.16 1.32
N PRO A 107 6.36 3.53 2.31
CA PRO A 107 6.33 4.00 3.69
C PRO A 107 7.37 3.29 4.56
N GLU A 108 7.66 3.89 5.71
CA GLU A 108 8.18 3.21 6.89
C GLU A 108 6.99 2.83 7.80
N LEU A 109 7.07 1.67 8.46
CA LEU A 109 6.04 1.15 9.33
C LEU A 109 6.26 1.66 10.76
N ALA A 110 5.30 2.40 11.31
CA ALA A 110 5.44 3.11 12.58
C ALA A 110 5.01 2.24 13.77
N PHE A 111 5.62 1.05 13.94
CA PHE A 111 5.31 0.16 15.07
C PHE A 111 5.72 0.75 16.41
N ASP A 112 6.79 1.52 16.45
CA ASP A 112 7.37 2.17 17.63
C ASP A 112 6.47 3.26 18.25
N GLU A 113 5.38 3.66 17.59
CA GLU A 113 4.41 4.62 18.14
C GLU A 113 3.50 4.00 19.22
N ILE A 114 3.47 2.69 19.37
CA ILE A 114 2.64 1.97 20.35
C ILE A 114 3.52 0.95 21.08
N GLU A 115 3.54 1.00 22.41
CA GLU A 115 4.31 0.11 23.25
C GLU A 115 3.92 -1.36 23.04
N GLY A 116 4.92 -2.24 22.81
CA GLY A 116 4.74 -3.68 22.62
C GLY A 116 4.08 -4.08 21.29
N PHE A 117 3.94 -3.14 20.34
CA PHE A 117 3.27 -3.35 19.07
C PHE A 117 4.27 -3.76 17.98
N GLY A 118 3.80 -4.57 17.02
CA GLY A 118 4.59 -4.98 15.86
C GLY A 118 5.31 -6.32 16.01
N PRO A 119 6.01 -6.76 14.94
CA PRO A 119 6.69 -8.07 14.89
C PRO A 119 7.81 -8.26 15.93
N GLU A 120 8.45 -7.19 16.35
CA GLU A 120 9.47 -7.21 17.42
C GLU A 120 8.85 -7.13 18.83
N GLY A 121 7.53 -6.85 18.90
CA GLY A 121 6.74 -6.83 20.12
C GLY A 121 5.86 -8.07 20.23
N HIS A 122 4.56 -7.86 20.37
CA HIS A 122 3.60 -8.92 20.65
C HIS A 122 2.56 -9.13 19.55
N THR A 123 2.61 -8.37 18.42
CA THR A 123 1.68 -8.55 17.28
C THR A 123 2.41 -8.89 15.99
N GLN A 124 1.77 -9.66 15.14
CA GLN A 124 2.22 -9.97 13.79
C GLN A 124 1.89 -8.82 12.83
N SER A 125 2.49 -8.86 11.65
CA SER A 125 2.22 -7.96 10.54
C SER A 125 2.25 -8.73 9.21
N ILE A 126 1.58 -8.19 8.20
CA ILE A 126 1.58 -8.68 6.82
C ILE A 126 2.08 -7.61 5.84
N CYS A 127 2.65 -6.50 6.34
CA CYS A 127 3.07 -5.38 5.49
C CYS A 127 4.32 -5.69 4.64
N HIS A 128 5.17 -6.60 5.10
CA HIS A 128 6.35 -7.11 4.37
C HIS A 128 6.30 -8.63 4.29
N VAL A 129 7.00 -9.20 3.32
CA VAL A 129 7.05 -10.66 3.14
C VAL A 129 7.73 -11.34 4.33
N ASP A 130 8.78 -10.75 4.90
CA ASP A 130 9.45 -11.26 6.12
C ASP A 130 8.47 -11.32 7.30
N HIS A 131 7.66 -10.28 7.47
CA HIS A 131 6.62 -10.25 8.50
C HIS A 131 5.55 -11.33 8.24
N ALA A 132 5.16 -11.53 6.97
CA ALA A 132 4.18 -12.55 6.62
C ALA A 132 4.70 -13.99 6.86
N GLU A 133 5.98 -14.25 6.62
CA GLU A 133 6.63 -15.52 6.95
C GLU A 133 6.71 -15.74 8.48
N ALA A 134 7.09 -14.71 9.23
CA ALA A 134 7.08 -14.75 10.69
C ALA A 134 5.65 -14.96 11.24
N ALA A 135 4.67 -14.27 10.66
CA ALA A 135 3.25 -14.44 10.99
C ALA A 135 2.76 -15.86 10.69
N HIS A 136 3.23 -16.49 9.59
CA HIS A 136 2.93 -17.88 9.29
C HIS A 136 3.49 -18.82 10.37
N ALA A 137 4.75 -18.67 10.73
CA ALA A 137 5.35 -19.49 11.79
C ALA A 137 4.63 -19.33 13.14
N ALA A 138 4.19 -18.10 13.47
CA ALA A 138 3.38 -17.83 14.66
C ALA A 138 1.98 -18.46 14.54
N PHE A 139 1.35 -18.44 13.36
CA PHE A 139 0.06 -19.06 13.11
C PHE A 139 0.11 -20.59 13.24
N GLU A 140 1.17 -21.26 12.76
CA GLU A 140 1.35 -22.70 12.94
C GLU A 140 1.41 -23.06 14.43
N ARG A 141 2.26 -22.38 15.22
CA ARG A 141 2.32 -22.58 16.67
C ARG A 141 0.99 -22.30 17.38
N PHE A 142 0.29 -21.24 16.97
CA PHE A 142 -1.04 -20.92 17.51
C PHE A 142 -2.04 -22.06 17.26
N CYS A 143 -1.99 -22.71 16.10
CA CYS A 143 -2.92 -23.81 15.76
C CYS A 143 -2.73 -25.07 16.64
N GLU A 144 -1.57 -25.26 17.28
CA GLU A 144 -1.32 -26.36 18.24
C GLU A 144 -2.13 -26.17 19.54
N ASN A 145 -2.24 -24.93 20.00
CA ASN A 145 -3.04 -24.56 21.17
C ASN A 145 -3.87 -23.29 20.89
N PRO A 146 -4.96 -23.41 20.14
CA PRO A 146 -5.75 -22.27 19.69
C PRO A 146 -6.48 -21.55 20.83
N GLY A 147 -6.51 -20.23 20.76
CA GLY A 147 -7.16 -19.32 21.68
C GLY A 147 -7.79 -18.12 20.95
N PRO A 148 -8.03 -16.99 21.61
CA PRO A 148 -8.57 -15.80 20.95
C PRO A 148 -7.61 -15.20 19.93
N ILE A 149 -8.16 -14.61 18.85
CA ILE A 149 -7.44 -13.84 17.82
C ILE A 149 -7.90 -12.39 17.85
N VAL A 150 -6.94 -11.45 17.76
CA VAL A 150 -7.21 -10.03 17.46
C VAL A 150 -6.56 -9.68 16.12
N VAL A 151 -7.37 -9.13 15.20
CA VAL A 151 -6.91 -8.68 13.87
C VAL A 151 -7.41 -7.28 13.62
N GLY A 152 -6.64 -6.43 12.94
CA GLY A 152 -7.16 -5.11 12.59
C GLY A 152 -6.12 -4.10 12.14
N ALA A 153 -6.44 -2.82 12.37
CA ALA A 153 -5.61 -1.69 11.99
C ALA A 153 -5.59 -0.63 13.09
N ALA A 154 -4.40 -0.19 13.47
CA ALA A 154 -4.17 0.80 14.52
C ALA A 154 -4.55 2.21 14.07
N GLN A 155 -4.58 3.14 15.02
CA GLN A 155 -4.72 4.57 14.76
C GLN A 155 -3.69 5.08 13.76
N GLY A 156 -4.12 5.96 12.85
CA GLY A 156 -3.27 6.51 11.79
C GLY A 156 -2.95 5.53 10.66
N ALA A 157 -3.43 4.29 10.70
CA ALA A 157 -3.33 3.39 9.55
C ALA A 157 -4.02 3.98 8.32
N SER A 158 -3.47 3.71 7.15
CA SER A 158 -4.00 4.20 5.87
C SER A 158 -4.35 3.07 4.89
N CYS A 159 -4.38 1.83 5.34
CA CYS A 159 -4.70 0.69 4.49
C CYS A 159 -5.50 -0.35 5.29
N PHE A 160 -6.83 -0.26 5.25
CA PHE A 160 -7.73 -1.10 6.04
C PHE A 160 -8.12 -2.40 5.32
N GLY A 161 -8.20 -2.36 3.98
CA GLY A 161 -8.56 -3.52 3.16
C GLY A 161 -7.82 -4.81 3.51
N PRO A 162 -6.47 -4.80 3.62
CA PRO A 162 -5.70 -5.98 4.01
C PRO A 162 -6.01 -6.52 5.41
N ALA A 163 -6.45 -5.67 6.36
CA ALA A 163 -6.86 -6.14 7.69
C ALA A 163 -8.15 -6.96 7.62
N TYR A 164 -9.18 -6.47 6.90
CA TYR A 164 -10.40 -7.23 6.63
C TYR A 164 -10.10 -8.53 5.89
N GLU A 165 -9.34 -8.44 4.81
CA GLU A 165 -8.94 -9.59 4.03
C GLU A 165 -8.26 -10.65 4.89
N PHE A 166 -7.32 -10.25 5.74
CA PHE A 166 -6.59 -11.20 6.59
C PHE A 166 -7.50 -11.82 7.66
N ALA A 167 -8.43 -11.06 8.25
CA ALA A 167 -9.42 -11.60 9.19
C ALA A 167 -10.24 -12.73 8.56
N PHE A 168 -10.69 -12.55 7.32
CA PHE A 168 -11.47 -13.55 6.60
C PHE A 168 -10.62 -14.73 6.09
N ILE A 169 -9.39 -14.48 5.68
CA ILE A 169 -8.43 -15.54 5.32
C ILE A 169 -8.11 -16.40 6.54
N LEU A 170 -7.92 -15.81 7.73
CA LEU A 170 -7.74 -16.56 8.98
C LEU A 170 -8.97 -17.40 9.29
N ASP A 171 -10.18 -16.85 9.20
CA ASP A 171 -11.43 -17.62 9.39
C ASP A 171 -11.47 -18.83 8.45
N ALA A 172 -11.16 -18.63 7.16
CA ALA A 172 -11.14 -19.72 6.17
C ALA A 172 -10.04 -20.75 6.47
N ALA A 173 -8.84 -20.32 6.87
CA ALA A 173 -7.73 -21.21 7.23
C ALA A 173 -8.05 -22.05 8.47
N LEU A 174 -8.65 -21.45 9.50
CA LEU A 174 -9.08 -22.15 10.71
C LEU A 174 -10.20 -23.14 10.44
N ARG A 175 -11.15 -22.81 9.53
CA ARG A 175 -12.21 -23.74 9.08
C ARG A 175 -11.62 -24.94 8.34
N ARG A 176 -10.67 -24.74 7.44
CA ARG A 176 -9.96 -25.83 6.73
C ARG A 176 -9.25 -26.77 7.70
N ARG A 177 -8.75 -26.23 8.84
CA ARG A 177 -8.11 -26.98 9.94
C ARG A 177 -9.10 -27.57 10.94
N LYS A 178 -10.41 -27.27 10.81
CA LYS A 178 -11.48 -27.72 11.71
C LYS A 178 -11.30 -27.28 13.17
N ILE A 179 -10.70 -26.11 13.39
CA ILE A 179 -10.47 -25.54 14.74
C ILE A 179 -11.16 -24.19 14.94
N ARG A 180 -11.89 -23.67 13.92
CA ARG A 180 -12.50 -22.34 13.96
C ARG A 180 -13.42 -22.11 15.17
N ASP A 181 -14.16 -23.11 15.57
CA ASP A 181 -15.14 -23.01 16.67
C ASP A 181 -14.48 -22.84 18.06
N ARG A 182 -13.17 -23.13 18.15
CA ARG A 182 -12.36 -22.93 19.35
C ARG A 182 -11.68 -21.56 19.41
N VAL A 183 -11.84 -20.73 18.39
CA VAL A 183 -11.11 -19.49 18.19
C VAL A 183 -12.06 -18.29 18.16
N PRO A 184 -12.31 -17.63 19.31
CA PRO A 184 -12.98 -16.33 19.30
C PRO A 184 -12.14 -15.32 18.52
N MET A 185 -12.77 -14.54 17.63
CA MET A 185 -12.09 -13.52 16.82
C MET A 185 -12.69 -12.14 17.08
N THR A 186 -11.82 -11.15 17.21
CA THR A 186 -12.19 -9.73 17.33
C THR A 186 -11.43 -8.91 16.30
N PHE A 187 -12.16 -8.12 15.52
CA PHE A 187 -11.62 -7.13 14.60
C PHE A 187 -11.56 -5.77 15.28
N VAL A 188 -10.39 -5.13 15.31
CA VAL A 188 -10.14 -3.84 15.96
C VAL A 188 -9.69 -2.85 14.91
N THR A 189 -10.40 -1.72 14.78
CA THR A 189 -10.07 -0.73 13.77
C THR A 189 -10.26 0.71 14.29
N SER A 190 -9.36 1.58 13.86
CA SER A 190 -9.48 3.03 14.08
C SER A 190 -10.59 3.68 13.25
N GLU A 191 -11.15 2.98 12.27
CA GLU A 191 -12.25 3.49 11.44
C GLU A 191 -13.47 3.83 12.30
N PRO A 192 -14.21 4.91 11.97
CA PRO A 192 -15.42 5.29 12.72
C PRO A 192 -16.57 4.29 12.57
N TYR A 193 -16.57 3.49 11.50
CA TYR A 193 -17.50 2.38 11.24
C TYR A 193 -16.85 1.36 10.32
N ILE A 194 -17.33 0.13 10.35
CA ILE A 194 -16.86 -0.97 9.50
C ILE A 194 -17.05 -0.61 8.03
N GLY A 195 -15.98 -0.73 7.24
CA GLY A 195 -16.03 -0.45 5.80
C GLY A 195 -15.88 1.01 5.42
N HIS A 196 -15.48 1.88 6.35
CA HIS A 196 -15.07 3.26 6.05
C HIS A 196 -13.84 3.29 5.14
N LEU A 197 -12.90 2.35 5.32
CA LEU A 197 -11.70 2.10 4.50
C LEU A 197 -10.74 3.32 4.38
N GLY A 198 -10.87 4.34 5.22
CA GLY A 198 -10.18 5.62 5.06
C GLY A 198 -10.69 6.45 3.87
N LEU A 199 -11.86 6.11 3.32
CA LEU A 199 -12.45 6.66 2.09
C LEU A 199 -13.90 7.14 2.27
N ASP A 200 -14.42 7.13 3.48
CA ASP A 200 -15.84 7.34 3.80
C ASP A 200 -16.75 6.28 3.11
N GLY A 201 -16.26 5.03 3.07
CA GLY A 201 -16.89 3.91 2.39
C GLY A 201 -16.79 3.96 0.86
N VAL A 202 -17.10 2.86 0.20
CA VAL A 202 -17.22 2.76 -1.28
C VAL A 202 -18.39 1.84 -1.61
N GLY A 203 -19.41 2.34 -2.30
CA GLY A 203 -20.64 1.57 -2.52
C GLY A 203 -21.23 1.13 -1.19
N ASP A 204 -21.62 -0.14 -1.07
CA ASP A 204 -22.11 -0.74 0.17
C ASP A 204 -21.02 -1.52 0.94
N THR A 205 -19.78 -1.00 1.00
CA THR A 205 -18.71 -1.67 1.76
C THR A 205 -19.06 -1.86 3.23
N LYS A 206 -19.84 -0.94 3.84
CA LYS A 206 -20.32 -1.07 5.22
C LYS A 206 -21.20 -2.31 5.38
N GLY A 207 -22.29 -2.39 4.63
CA GLY A 207 -23.23 -3.50 4.74
C GLY A 207 -22.59 -4.85 4.42
N LEU A 208 -21.78 -4.92 3.35
CA LEU A 208 -21.08 -6.12 2.92
C LEU A 208 -20.09 -6.65 3.96
N LEU A 209 -19.22 -5.76 4.51
CA LEU A 209 -18.21 -6.16 5.48
C LEU A 209 -18.81 -6.47 6.86
N GLU A 210 -19.80 -5.70 7.32
CA GLU A 210 -20.51 -6.03 8.57
C GLU A 210 -21.24 -7.40 8.45
N SER A 211 -21.91 -7.66 7.32
CA SER A 211 -22.54 -8.96 7.05
C SER A 211 -21.52 -10.09 7.05
N ALA A 212 -20.38 -9.88 6.41
CA ALA A 212 -19.29 -10.86 6.37
C ALA A 212 -18.69 -11.15 7.75
N LEU A 213 -18.51 -10.14 8.61
CA LEU A 213 -18.04 -10.32 9.98
C LEU A 213 -19.08 -11.06 10.85
N ARG A 214 -20.37 -10.67 10.78
CA ARG A 214 -21.45 -11.32 11.53
C ARG A 214 -21.61 -12.80 11.17
N SER A 215 -21.63 -13.10 9.87
CA SER A 215 -21.80 -14.48 9.38
C SER A 215 -20.65 -15.42 9.78
N ARG A 216 -19.49 -14.86 10.11
CA ARG A 216 -18.31 -15.59 10.59
C ARG A 216 -18.09 -15.49 12.10
N HIS A 217 -19.04 -14.93 12.83
CA HIS A 217 -18.95 -14.72 14.29
C HIS A 217 -17.66 -14.00 14.70
N ILE A 218 -17.27 -12.96 13.94
CA ILE A 218 -16.15 -12.07 14.25
C ILE A 218 -16.74 -10.82 14.89
N LYS A 219 -16.41 -10.57 16.16
CA LYS A 219 -16.77 -9.33 16.87
C LYS A 219 -15.91 -8.18 16.33
N TRP A 220 -16.35 -6.92 16.53
CA TRP A 220 -15.53 -5.78 16.15
C TRP A 220 -15.65 -4.61 17.14
N ILE A 221 -14.60 -3.79 17.16
CA ILE A 221 -14.53 -2.50 17.86
C ILE A 221 -14.05 -1.47 16.83
N THR A 222 -14.83 -0.44 16.62
CA THR A 222 -14.52 0.71 15.74
C THR A 222 -14.10 1.92 16.58
N SER A 223 -13.62 2.99 15.96
CA SER A 223 -13.03 4.15 16.64
C SER A 223 -12.05 3.72 17.73
N ALA A 224 -11.29 2.67 17.46
CA ALA A 224 -10.41 2.01 18.42
C ALA A 224 -9.01 2.64 18.40
N ARG A 225 -8.53 3.05 19.57
CA ARG A 225 -7.15 3.46 19.82
C ARG A 225 -6.46 2.38 20.64
N ILE A 226 -5.36 1.83 20.12
CA ILE A 226 -4.52 0.89 20.86
C ILE A 226 -3.60 1.70 21.76
N SER A 227 -3.70 1.53 23.08
CA SER A 227 -2.84 2.24 24.04
C SER A 227 -1.51 1.53 24.25
N ARG A 228 -1.52 0.21 24.39
CA ARG A 228 -0.34 -0.66 24.48
C ARG A 228 -0.69 -2.12 24.20
N VAL A 229 0.32 -2.94 23.97
CA VAL A 229 0.19 -4.39 23.80
C VAL A 229 1.16 -5.09 24.73
N GLU A 230 0.67 -6.02 25.52
CA GLU A 230 1.45 -6.90 26.39
C GLU A 230 1.39 -8.34 25.86
N ALA A 231 2.22 -9.23 26.39
CA ALA A 231 2.18 -10.63 26.01
C ALA A 231 0.79 -11.25 26.26
N GLY A 232 0.07 -11.57 25.19
CA GLY A 232 -1.28 -12.15 25.25
C GLY A 232 -2.41 -11.18 25.59
N MET A 233 -2.17 -9.85 25.68
CA MET A 233 -3.18 -8.86 26.00
C MET A 233 -3.01 -7.59 25.20
N MET A 234 -4.09 -7.12 24.54
CA MET A 234 -4.15 -5.83 23.85
C MET A 234 -5.09 -4.87 24.58
N HIS A 235 -4.58 -3.69 24.92
CA HIS A 235 -5.36 -2.63 25.57
C HIS A 235 -5.86 -1.63 24.53
N VAL A 236 -7.18 -1.48 24.44
CA VAL A 236 -7.86 -0.67 23.43
C VAL A 236 -8.81 0.29 24.10
N GLU A 237 -8.84 1.51 23.63
CA GLU A 237 -9.84 2.52 23.97
C GLU A 237 -10.77 2.72 22.79
N GLU A 238 -12.07 2.44 22.97
CA GLU A 238 -13.12 2.80 22.03
C GLU A 238 -13.51 4.25 22.28
N VAL A 239 -13.33 5.12 21.29
CA VAL A 239 -13.50 6.58 21.42
C VAL A 239 -14.82 6.99 20.78
N ALA A 240 -15.73 7.54 21.58
CA ALA A 240 -16.99 8.12 21.09
C ALA A 240 -16.78 9.47 20.41
N GLU A 241 -17.73 9.93 19.59
CA GLU A 241 -17.71 11.23 18.92
C GLU A 241 -17.50 12.42 19.87
N GLY A 242 -18.00 12.32 21.10
CA GLY A 242 -17.81 13.34 22.16
C GLY A 242 -16.48 13.21 22.91
N GLY A 243 -15.56 12.34 22.50
CA GLY A 243 -14.27 12.14 23.15
C GLY A 243 -14.29 11.23 24.39
N ALA A 244 -15.46 10.76 24.82
CA ALA A 244 -15.55 9.76 25.89
C ALA A 244 -14.91 8.45 25.44
N THR A 245 -14.20 7.78 26.36
CA THR A 245 -13.50 6.54 26.08
C THR A 245 -14.08 5.38 26.87
N LYS A 246 -14.11 4.20 26.23
CA LYS A 246 -14.47 2.93 26.88
C LYS A 246 -13.27 1.97 26.73
N PRO A 247 -12.67 1.56 27.85
CA PRO A 247 -11.53 0.67 27.82
C PRO A 247 -11.94 -0.79 27.52
N HIS A 248 -11.10 -1.47 26.77
CA HIS A 248 -11.18 -2.90 26.51
C HIS A 248 -9.82 -3.54 26.74
N ALA A 249 -9.80 -4.70 27.41
CA ALA A 249 -8.65 -5.57 27.52
C ALA A 249 -8.98 -6.84 26.74
N LEU A 250 -8.27 -7.04 25.63
CA LEU A 250 -8.54 -8.11 24.66
C LEU A 250 -7.44 -9.20 24.80
N PRO A 251 -7.76 -10.36 25.36
CA PRO A 251 -6.82 -11.46 25.39
C PRO A 251 -6.62 -12.03 23.99
N PHE A 252 -5.40 -12.44 23.66
CA PHE A 252 -5.09 -13.09 22.40
C PHE A 252 -4.00 -14.15 22.53
N GLY A 253 -4.14 -15.24 21.77
CA GLY A 253 -3.07 -16.17 21.47
C GLY A 253 -2.36 -15.84 20.15
N TYR A 254 -3.03 -15.10 19.26
CA TYR A 254 -2.49 -14.57 18.02
C TYR A 254 -3.08 -13.18 17.73
N ALA A 255 -2.23 -12.22 17.40
CA ALA A 255 -2.69 -10.91 16.97
C ALA A 255 -1.95 -10.46 15.71
N MET A 256 -2.67 -9.90 14.73
CA MET A 256 -2.10 -9.25 13.55
C MET A 256 -2.71 -7.86 13.39
N MET A 257 -1.86 -6.86 13.38
CA MET A 257 -2.31 -5.46 13.29
C MET A 257 -1.52 -4.70 12.23
N LEU A 258 -2.23 -3.89 11.46
CA LEU A 258 -1.61 -2.95 10.52
C LEU A 258 -1.26 -1.66 11.26
N PRO A 259 -0.01 -1.15 11.13
CA PRO A 259 0.43 0.07 11.79
C PRO A 259 0.04 1.33 11.01
N ALA A 260 0.24 2.49 11.63
CA ALA A 260 0.38 3.74 10.91
C ALA A 260 1.61 3.71 10.00
N PHE A 261 1.59 4.55 8.97
CA PHE A 261 2.71 4.77 8.06
C PHE A 261 3.33 6.15 8.28
N ARG A 262 4.63 6.25 8.00
CA ARG A 262 5.38 7.51 7.91
C ARG A 262 6.33 7.47 6.72
N GLY A 263 6.85 8.63 6.33
CA GLY A 263 7.89 8.71 5.29
C GLY A 263 9.21 8.11 5.75
N VAL A 264 10.01 7.66 4.80
CA VAL A 264 11.35 7.10 5.09
C VAL A 264 12.33 8.20 5.50
N LYS A 265 13.30 7.87 6.38
CA LYS A 265 14.28 8.82 6.94
C LYS A 265 15.03 9.62 5.87
N ALA A 266 15.36 8.98 4.74
CA ALA A 266 16.14 9.63 3.66
C ALA A 266 15.47 10.88 3.06
N VAL A 267 14.14 11.01 3.15
CA VAL A 267 13.35 12.13 2.59
C VAL A 267 12.55 12.89 3.64
N SER A 268 12.51 12.39 4.88
CA SER A 268 11.75 13.02 5.97
C SER A 268 12.49 14.23 6.54
N GLY A 269 11.72 15.21 7.06
CA GLY A 269 12.24 16.37 7.77
C GLY A 269 12.94 17.41 6.85
N ILE A 270 12.77 17.30 5.54
CA ILE A 270 13.27 18.30 4.57
C ILE A 270 12.18 19.33 4.36
N ASP A 271 12.46 20.57 4.71
CA ASP A 271 11.53 21.68 4.59
C ASP A 271 11.07 21.88 3.14
N GLY A 272 9.78 22.10 2.93
CA GLY A 272 9.17 22.20 1.60
C GLY A 272 9.04 20.87 0.82
N LEU A 273 9.78 19.83 1.19
CA LEU A 273 9.69 18.53 0.52
C LEU A 273 8.66 17.61 1.19
N SER A 274 8.67 17.52 2.50
CA SER A 274 7.85 16.56 3.24
C SER A 274 6.97 17.22 4.31
N ASN A 275 5.84 16.57 4.61
CA ASN A 275 5.00 16.96 5.74
C ASN A 275 5.59 16.46 7.09
N PRO A 276 5.02 16.83 8.26
CA PRO A 276 5.52 16.38 9.56
C PRO A 276 5.58 14.85 9.76
N ARG A 277 4.78 14.08 8.99
CA ARG A 277 4.83 12.61 8.96
C ARG A 277 5.89 12.06 7.99
N GLY A 278 6.65 12.92 7.31
CA GLY A 278 7.69 12.54 6.34
C GLY A 278 7.17 12.15 4.96
N PHE A 279 5.88 12.29 4.67
CA PHE A 279 5.33 12.05 3.33
C PHE A 279 5.66 13.22 2.39
N THR A 280 6.02 12.91 1.15
CA THR A 280 6.39 13.91 0.14
C THR A 280 5.18 14.71 -0.34
N LEU A 281 5.30 16.04 -0.30
CA LEU A 281 4.29 16.97 -0.80
C LEU A 281 4.34 17.02 -2.33
N VAL A 282 3.18 16.97 -2.98
CA VAL A 282 3.06 17.06 -4.44
C VAL A 282 1.89 17.93 -4.86
N ASP A 283 2.03 18.56 -6.03
CA ASP A 283 0.97 19.22 -6.77
C ASP A 283 0.12 18.20 -7.59
N PRO A 284 -0.92 18.61 -8.32
CA PRO A 284 -1.70 17.72 -9.18
C PRO A 284 -0.91 16.98 -10.26
N HIS A 285 0.27 17.49 -10.65
CA HIS A 285 1.16 16.88 -11.64
C HIS A 285 2.17 15.91 -11.00
N GLN A 286 2.00 15.56 -9.73
CA GLN A 286 2.90 14.74 -8.90
C GLN A 286 4.27 15.38 -8.65
N ARG A 287 4.42 16.68 -8.86
CA ARG A 287 5.63 17.47 -8.70
C ARG A 287 5.67 18.14 -7.33
N ASN A 288 6.82 18.18 -6.68
CA ASN A 288 6.96 18.92 -5.43
C ASN A 288 6.93 20.43 -5.68
N PRO A 289 6.12 21.21 -4.93
CA PRO A 289 6.00 22.66 -5.15
C PRO A 289 7.28 23.46 -4.86
N ALA A 290 8.10 23.02 -3.88
CA ALA A 290 9.34 23.72 -3.50
C ALA A 290 10.53 23.29 -4.36
N PHE A 291 10.53 22.05 -4.85
CA PHE A 291 11.60 21.46 -5.67
C PHE A 291 11.03 20.94 -6.98
N PRO A 292 10.90 21.79 -8.03
CA PRO A 292 10.17 21.47 -9.25
C PRO A 292 10.72 20.31 -10.09
N ASN A 293 11.93 19.85 -9.82
CA ASN A 293 12.56 18.70 -10.44
C ASN A 293 12.43 17.40 -9.61
N ILE A 294 11.68 17.46 -8.48
CA ILE A 294 11.39 16.30 -7.63
C ILE A 294 9.91 15.94 -7.75
N PHE A 295 9.65 14.67 -8.03
CA PHE A 295 8.33 14.07 -8.13
C PHE A 295 8.18 12.97 -7.07
N ALA A 296 6.94 12.61 -6.75
CA ALA A 296 6.69 11.48 -5.87
C ALA A 296 5.48 10.66 -6.31
N VAL A 297 5.58 9.34 -6.16
CA VAL A 297 4.52 8.39 -6.51
C VAL A 297 4.35 7.32 -5.45
N GLY A 298 3.13 6.84 -5.29
CA GLY A 298 2.83 5.74 -4.40
C GLY A 298 2.61 6.14 -2.94
N VAL A 299 2.91 5.22 -2.02
CA VAL A 299 2.51 5.38 -0.61
C VAL A 299 3.29 6.50 0.10
N CYS A 300 4.44 6.91 -0.41
CA CYS A 300 5.21 8.04 0.13
C CYS A 300 4.59 9.43 -0.13
N VAL A 301 3.54 9.53 -0.96
CA VAL A 301 2.86 10.80 -1.26
C VAL A 301 1.97 11.24 -0.11
N ALA A 302 2.04 12.52 0.26
CA ALA A 302 1.16 13.13 1.25
C ALA A 302 -0.25 13.32 0.68
N ILE A 303 -1.24 12.65 1.28
CA ILE A 303 -2.66 12.84 0.98
C ILE A 303 -3.37 13.14 2.30
N PRO A 304 -4.10 14.26 2.41
CA PRO A 304 -4.84 14.58 3.63
C PRO A 304 -5.95 13.55 3.89
N PRO A 305 -6.31 13.30 5.14
CA PRO A 305 -7.44 12.44 5.49
C PRO A 305 -8.75 12.99 4.93
N MET A 306 -9.74 12.10 4.74
CA MET A 306 -11.06 12.43 4.17
C MET A 306 -11.92 13.32 5.08
N GLY A 307 -11.55 13.44 6.35
CA GLY A 307 -12.25 14.24 7.34
C GLY A 307 -11.71 13.99 8.75
N VAL A 308 -12.33 14.60 9.73
CA VAL A 308 -12.00 14.38 11.14
C VAL A 308 -12.78 13.16 11.64
N THR A 309 -12.07 12.22 12.25
CA THR A 309 -12.65 11.01 12.86
C THR A 309 -12.25 10.96 14.34
N PRO A 310 -13.02 10.27 15.22
CA PRO A 310 -12.71 10.17 16.65
C PRO A 310 -11.29 9.63 16.92
N VAL A 311 -10.86 8.68 16.10
CA VAL A 311 -9.48 8.17 16.06
C VAL A 311 -8.92 8.40 14.65
N PRO A 312 -7.70 8.92 14.48
CA PRO A 312 -7.16 9.25 13.17
C PRO A 312 -7.12 8.05 12.22
N VAL A 313 -7.58 8.26 10.98
CA VAL A 313 -7.48 7.32 9.86
C VAL A 313 -6.82 8.00 8.66
N GLY A 314 -5.94 7.28 7.96
CA GLY A 314 -5.30 7.78 6.75
C GLY A 314 -6.05 7.37 5.49
N VAL A 315 -5.67 7.96 4.34
CA VAL A 315 -6.20 7.63 3.03
C VAL A 315 -5.33 6.55 2.38
N PRO A 316 -5.91 5.43 1.92
CA PRO A 316 -5.15 4.38 1.23
C PRO A 316 -4.63 4.88 -0.13
N LYS A 317 -3.45 4.39 -0.52
CA LYS A 317 -2.89 4.54 -1.86
C LYS A 317 -2.96 3.17 -2.53
N THR A 318 -3.99 2.95 -3.34
CA THR A 318 -4.26 1.66 -3.99
C THR A 318 -3.35 1.42 -5.18
N GLY A 319 -3.19 0.17 -5.62
CA GLY A 319 -2.28 -0.17 -6.71
C GLY A 319 -2.59 0.59 -8.00
N PHE A 320 -3.86 0.64 -8.42
CA PHE A 320 -4.26 1.37 -9.63
C PHE A 320 -4.06 2.90 -9.50
N MET A 321 -4.32 3.47 -8.31
CA MET A 321 -4.02 4.87 -8.02
C MET A 321 -2.52 5.16 -8.17
N ILE A 322 -1.67 4.26 -7.67
CA ILE A 322 -0.21 4.38 -7.82
C ILE A 322 0.20 4.32 -9.29
N GLU A 323 -0.37 3.43 -10.08
CA GLU A 323 -0.09 3.37 -11.52
C GLU A 323 -0.51 4.65 -12.24
N SER A 324 -1.65 5.25 -11.89
CA SER A 324 -2.05 6.53 -12.48
C SER A 324 -1.08 7.67 -12.12
N MET A 325 -0.56 7.70 -10.88
CA MET A 325 0.49 8.63 -10.48
C MET A 325 1.77 8.41 -11.30
N VAL A 326 2.17 7.16 -11.51
CA VAL A 326 3.35 6.79 -12.31
C VAL A 326 3.21 7.27 -13.74
N THR A 327 2.08 7.00 -14.39
CA THR A 327 1.83 7.39 -15.78
C THR A 327 1.88 8.92 -15.92
N ALA A 328 1.18 9.68 -15.06
CA ALA A 328 1.24 11.13 -15.08
C ALA A 328 2.67 11.66 -14.89
N THR A 329 3.41 11.12 -13.92
CA THR A 329 4.78 11.53 -13.63
C THR A 329 5.74 11.24 -14.79
N ALA A 330 5.67 10.06 -15.40
CA ALA A 330 6.55 9.70 -16.51
C ALA A 330 6.31 10.60 -17.73
N HIS A 331 5.05 10.88 -18.07
CA HIS A 331 4.67 11.82 -19.14
C HIS A 331 5.16 13.25 -18.84
N ASN A 332 4.97 13.73 -17.61
CA ASN A 332 5.39 15.06 -17.18
C ASN A 332 6.92 15.22 -17.22
N ILE A 333 7.69 14.24 -16.74
CA ILE A 333 9.16 14.26 -16.85
C ILE A 333 9.58 14.22 -18.32
N GLY A 334 8.95 13.38 -19.14
CA GLY A 334 9.19 13.33 -20.57
C GLY A 334 8.89 14.64 -21.27
N ALA A 335 7.85 15.38 -20.89
CA ALA A 335 7.55 16.71 -21.39
C ALA A 335 8.65 17.70 -21.01
N LEU A 336 9.04 17.75 -19.75
CA LEU A 336 10.11 18.64 -19.24
C LEU A 336 11.46 18.39 -19.92
N VAL A 337 11.86 17.13 -20.14
CA VAL A 337 13.10 16.77 -20.86
C VAL A 337 13.07 17.27 -22.32
N ARG A 338 11.88 17.43 -22.90
CA ARG A 338 11.67 18.01 -24.25
C ARG A 338 11.43 19.53 -24.22
N GLY A 339 11.59 20.20 -23.06
CA GLY A 339 11.36 21.63 -22.89
C GLY A 339 9.90 22.06 -22.97
N LYS A 340 8.98 21.16 -22.64
CA LYS A 340 7.53 21.41 -22.55
C LYS A 340 7.08 21.47 -21.09
N GLU A 341 5.98 22.18 -20.82
CA GLU A 341 5.38 22.21 -19.49
C GLU A 341 4.69 20.87 -19.16
N PRO A 342 4.70 20.45 -17.87
CA PRO A 342 3.99 19.27 -17.42
C PRO A 342 2.49 19.57 -17.33
N ASP A 343 1.65 18.82 -18.04
CA ASP A 343 0.21 19.03 -18.12
C ASP A 343 -0.64 17.80 -17.73
N GLU A 344 0.00 16.64 -17.57
CA GLU A 344 -0.70 15.41 -17.22
C GLU A 344 -1.05 15.32 -15.73
N VAL A 345 -2.29 14.91 -15.45
CA VAL A 345 -2.85 14.77 -14.10
C VAL A 345 -3.39 13.37 -13.89
N ALA A 346 -2.97 12.72 -12.81
CA ALA A 346 -3.44 11.39 -12.43
C ALA A 346 -4.94 11.40 -12.05
N THR A 347 -5.68 10.35 -12.43
CA THR A 347 -7.10 10.20 -12.10
C THR A 347 -7.34 9.82 -10.64
N TRP A 348 -6.38 9.16 -10.02
CA TRP A 348 -6.49 8.58 -8.67
C TRP A 348 -7.73 7.68 -8.51
N ASN A 349 -8.00 6.86 -9.51
CA ASN A 349 -9.06 5.86 -9.45
C ASN A 349 -8.62 4.66 -8.60
N ALA A 350 -9.57 4.00 -7.94
CA ALA A 350 -9.31 2.77 -7.19
C ALA A 350 -10.09 1.59 -7.80
N VAL A 351 -9.38 0.48 -7.96
CA VAL A 351 -9.94 -0.85 -8.20
C VAL A 351 -9.32 -1.78 -7.18
N CYS A 352 -10.12 -2.33 -6.29
CA CYS A 352 -9.63 -3.16 -5.19
C CYS A 352 -10.34 -4.51 -5.14
N LEU A 353 -9.57 -5.54 -4.80
CA LEU A 353 -10.03 -6.91 -4.61
C LEU A 353 -9.56 -7.39 -3.24
N ALA A 354 -10.48 -7.75 -2.35
CA ALA A 354 -10.19 -8.37 -1.05
C ALA A 354 -10.68 -9.82 -1.08
N ASP A 355 -9.77 -10.77 -0.86
CA ASP A 355 -10.07 -12.21 -0.87
C ASP A 355 -10.44 -12.70 0.53
N PHE A 356 -11.43 -13.58 0.61
CA PHE A 356 -11.91 -14.20 1.85
C PHE A 356 -11.62 -15.70 1.90
N GLY A 357 -10.80 -16.18 0.96
CA GLY A 357 -10.37 -17.58 0.87
C GLY A 357 -11.22 -18.46 -0.05
N ASP A 358 -12.48 -18.13 -0.28
CA ASP A 358 -13.42 -18.83 -1.20
C ASP A 358 -14.28 -17.87 -2.03
N ARG A 359 -14.36 -16.63 -1.59
CA ARG A 359 -15.07 -15.49 -2.18
C ARG A 359 -14.32 -14.22 -1.83
N GLY A 360 -14.86 -13.07 -2.14
CA GLY A 360 -14.28 -11.81 -1.75
C GLY A 360 -15.17 -10.63 -2.07
N ILE A 361 -14.70 -9.43 -1.75
CA ILE A 361 -15.34 -8.17 -2.10
C ILE A 361 -14.43 -7.42 -3.09
N ALA A 362 -15.04 -6.90 -4.15
CA ALA A 362 -14.43 -5.95 -5.06
C ALA A 362 -15.10 -4.59 -4.91
N PHE A 363 -14.33 -3.51 -5.07
CA PHE A 363 -14.91 -2.18 -5.21
C PHE A 363 -14.19 -1.34 -6.24
N ILE A 364 -14.94 -0.42 -6.86
CA ILE A 364 -14.45 0.59 -7.81
C ILE A 364 -14.87 1.96 -7.31
N ALA A 365 -13.92 2.86 -7.16
CA ALA A 365 -14.13 4.25 -6.81
C ALA A 365 -13.43 5.16 -7.83
N GLN A 366 -14.19 6.01 -8.52
CA GLN A 366 -13.68 6.90 -9.57
C GLN A 366 -14.18 8.34 -9.37
N PRO A 367 -13.29 9.25 -8.97
CA PRO A 367 -11.97 9.00 -8.38
C PRO A 367 -12.08 8.30 -7.02
N GLN A 368 -10.96 7.80 -6.48
CA GLN A 368 -10.94 7.19 -5.15
C GLN A 368 -11.42 8.18 -4.06
N ILE A 369 -10.98 9.43 -4.16
CA ILE A 369 -11.34 10.52 -3.25
C ILE A 369 -12.63 11.19 -3.74
N PRO A 370 -13.65 11.35 -2.90
CA PRO A 370 -14.91 12.03 -3.27
C PRO A 370 -14.71 13.49 -3.74
N PRO A 371 -15.60 14.05 -4.58
CA PRO A 371 -16.83 13.42 -5.11
C PRO A 371 -16.54 12.37 -6.18
N ARG A 372 -17.32 11.28 -6.19
CA ARG A 372 -17.12 10.12 -7.07
C ARG A 372 -18.17 10.06 -8.19
N ASN A 373 -17.71 9.76 -9.40
CA ASN A 373 -18.59 9.46 -10.54
C ASN A 373 -19.01 7.98 -10.54
N VAL A 374 -18.09 7.08 -10.09
CA VAL A 374 -18.37 5.66 -9.90
C VAL A 374 -18.11 5.31 -8.44
N ASN A 375 -19.10 4.68 -7.83
CA ASN A 375 -19.06 4.24 -6.44
C ASN A 375 -19.76 2.87 -6.34
N TRP A 376 -19.00 1.80 -6.58
CA TRP A 376 -19.54 0.46 -6.73
C TRP A 376 -18.78 -0.55 -5.88
N SER A 377 -19.53 -1.49 -5.30
CA SER A 377 -18.97 -2.65 -4.58
C SER A 377 -19.84 -3.89 -4.84
N ALA A 378 -19.20 -5.07 -4.83
CA ALA A 378 -19.88 -6.35 -4.93
C ALA A 378 -19.11 -7.47 -4.23
N GLU A 379 -19.83 -8.46 -3.74
CA GLU A 379 -19.29 -9.70 -3.20
C GLU A 379 -19.47 -10.84 -4.20
N GLY A 380 -18.53 -11.79 -4.23
CA GLY A 380 -18.68 -12.98 -5.05
C GLY A 380 -17.48 -13.92 -5.04
N ARG A 381 -17.71 -15.18 -5.46
CA ARG A 381 -16.63 -16.17 -5.65
C ARG A 381 -15.65 -15.77 -6.75
N TRP A 382 -16.12 -15.02 -7.74
CA TRP A 382 -15.30 -14.52 -8.84
C TRP A 382 -14.15 -13.62 -8.36
N VAL A 383 -14.30 -12.91 -7.23
CA VAL A 383 -13.28 -12.03 -6.66
C VAL A 383 -12.05 -12.83 -6.22
N HIS A 384 -12.25 -14.02 -5.62
CA HIS A 384 -11.15 -14.93 -5.28
C HIS A 384 -10.31 -15.29 -6.52
N PHE A 385 -10.98 -15.72 -7.60
CA PHE A 385 -10.27 -16.05 -8.85
C PHE A 385 -9.64 -14.83 -9.52
N ALA A 386 -10.32 -13.69 -9.49
CA ALA A 386 -9.80 -12.42 -10.01
C ALA A 386 -8.50 -12.01 -9.28
N LYS A 387 -8.45 -12.19 -7.96
CA LYS A 387 -7.24 -11.89 -7.17
C LYS A 387 -6.08 -12.81 -7.51
N ILE A 388 -6.31 -14.11 -7.72
CA ILE A 388 -5.28 -15.05 -8.18
C ILE A 388 -4.78 -14.67 -9.59
N ALA A 389 -5.68 -14.30 -10.49
CA ALA A 389 -5.31 -13.82 -11.82
C ALA A 389 -4.49 -12.53 -11.75
N PHE A 390 -4.88 -11.61 -10.86
CA PHE A 390 -4.18 -10.34 -10.62
C PHE A 390 -2.76 -10.54 -10.08
N GLU A 391 -2.53 -11.46 -9.14
CA GLU A 391 -1.19 -11.85 -8.68
C GLU A 391 -0.29 -12.28 -9.85
N LYS A 392 -0.77 -13.25 -10.64
CA LYS A 392 -0.02 -13.77 -11.79
C LYS A 392 0.26 -12.69 -12.84
N TYR A 393 -0.75 -11.87 -13.09
CA TYR A 393 -0.64 -10.75 -14.02
C TYR A 393 0.46 -9.77 -13.60
N PHE A 394 0.44 -9.29 -12.35
CA PHE A 394 1.42 -8.33 -11.84
C PHE A 394 2.85 -8.88 -11.82
N LEU A 395 3.04 -10.10 -11.36
CA LEU A 395 4.35 -10.74 -11.37
C LEU A 395 4.90 -10.89 -12.79
N ARG A 396 4.03 -11.21 -13.76
CA ARG A 396 4.41 -11.27 -15.18
C ARG A 396 4.76 -9.88 -15.72
N LYS A 397 3.95 -8.87 -15.45
CA LYS A 397 4.17 -7.46 -15.84
C LYS A 397 5.55 -6.98 -15.38
N VAL A 398 5.88 -7.19 -14.12
CA VAL A 398 7.15 -6.80 -13.51
C VAL A 398 8.33 -7.57 -14.15
N LYS A 399 8.22 -8.89 -14.35
CA LYS A 399 9.25 -9.72 -15.00
C LYS A 399 9.49 -9.35 -16.47
N LEU A 400 8.44 -8.96 -17.17
CA LEU A 400 8.54 -8.55 -18.57
C LEU A 400 9.02 -7.10 -18.73
N GLY A 401 9.00 -6.29 -17.68
CA GLY A 401 9.36 -4.88 -17.73
C GLY A 401 8.39 -4.06 -18.59
N THR A 402 7.10 -4.37 -18.51
CA THR A 402 6.06 -3.67 -19.24
C THR A 402 5.25 -2.78 -18.31
N ALA A 403 5.04 -1.53 -18.69
CA ALA A 403 4.24 -0.59 -17.91
C ALA A 403 2.74 -0.84 -18.10
N GLU A 404 2.30 -0.95 -19.33
CA GLU A 404 0.88 -1.18 -19.69
C GLU A 404 0.79 -2.15 -20.89
N PRO A 405 0.59 -3.46 -20.64
CA PRO A 405 0.32 -4.40 -21.73
C PRO A 405 -0.98 -4.06 -22.48
N LEU A 406 -1.03 -4.29 -23.79
CA LEU A 406 -2.17 -3.96 -24.66
C LEU A 406 -3.52 -4.50 -24.15
N TYR A 407 -3.51 -5.69 -23.54
CA TYR A 407 -4.73 -6.29 -22.98
C TYR A 407 -5.22 -5.60 -21.71
N GLU A 408 -4.29 -5.03 -20.88
CA GLU A 408 -4.64 -4.18 -19.73
C GLU A 408 -5.32 -2.90 -20.22
N TRP A 409 -4.67 -2.20 -21.15
CA TRP A 409 -5.23 -1.00 -21.76
C TRP A 409 -6.62 -1.25 -22.35
N ALA A 410 -6.80 -2.34 -23.10
CA ALA A 410 -8.09 -2.68 -23.69
C ALA A 410 -9.16 -2.98 -22.62
N ALA A 411 -8.81 -3.74 -21.58
CA ALA A 411 -9.72 -4.05 -20.48
C ALA A 411 -10.12 -2.81 -19.69
N MET A 412 -9.16 -1.94 -19.33
CA MET A 412 -9.43 -0.70 -18.61
C MET A 412 -10.28 0.26 -19.42
N LYS A 413 -9.98 0.41 -20.70
CA LYS A 413 -10.79 1.23 -21.62
C LYS A 413 -12.23 0.72 -21.75
N MET A 414 -12.42 -0.60 -21.81
CA MET A 414 -13.76 -1.22 -21.85
C MET A 414 -14.56 -0.95 -20.55
N LEU A 415 -13.87 -0.87 -19.41
CA LEU A 415 -14.45 -0.55 -18.11
C LEU A 415 -14.61 0.96 -17.86
N GLY A 416 -14.18 1.82 -18.80
CA GLY A 416 -14.19 3.27 -18.62
C GLY A 416 -13.24 3.77 -17.53
N ILE A 417 -12.13 3.04 -17.30
CA ILE A 417 -11.15 3.36 -16.25
C ILE A 417 -9.89 3.94 -16.90
N ASP A 418 -9.69 5.24 -16.77
CA ASP A 418 -8.52 5.95 -17.30
C ASP A 418 -7.50 6.26 -16.20
N LYS A 419 -6.21 6.21 -16.54
CA LYS A 419 -5.09 6.59 -15.65
C LYS A 419 -4.88 8.10 -15.60
N LEU A 420 -5.11 8.78 -16.72
CA LEU A 420 -4.95 10.23 -16.86
C LEU A 420 -6.30 10.93 -16.93
N LYS A 421 -6.39 12.13 -16.36
CA LYS A 421 -7.57 12.98 -16.54
C LYS A 421 -7.61 13.48 -17.98
N ALA A 422 -8.81 13.48 -18.60
CA ALA A 422 -8.97 14.09 -19.90
C ALA A 422 -8.51 15.55 -19.86
N ALA A 423 -7.72 15.96 -20.85
CA ALA A 423 -7.34 17.35 -21.02
C ALA A 423 -8.61 18.21 -21.03
N ARG A 424 -8.70 19.22 -20.19
CA ARG A 424 -9.78 20.20 -20.28
C ARG A 424 -9.64 20.86 -21.65
N LYS A 425 -10.61 20.61 -22.56
CA LYS A 425 -10.75 21.42 -23.75
C LYS A 425 -11.08 22.83 -23.27
N GLY A 426 -10.08 23.73 -23.30
CA GLY A 426 -10.23 25.14 -23.04
C GLY A 426 -11.13 25.82 -24.07
#